data_1ed3e92e953d3296c09f3be3a22c6336
#
_entry.id   1ed3e92e953d3296c09f3be3a22c6336
#
_cell.length_a   1.000
_cell.length_b   1.000
_cell.length_c   1.000
_cell.angle_alpha   90.00
_cell.angle_beta   90.00
_cell.angle_gamma   90.00
#
_symmetry.space_group_name_H-M   'P 1'
#
loop_
_entity.id
_entity.type
_entity.pdbx_description
1 polymer ?
#
loop_
_entity_poly.entity_id
_entity_poly.type
_entity_poly.pdbx_seq_one_letter_code
_entity_poly.pdbx_strand_id
1 'polypeptide(L)'
;MKSIRLIGLSAMFVLMAGMVSCDEETPEFYNPTESETKGGIFDAIAKDEMALVEGGTFLMGATAEQGVDVFDDEKPVHEVTLSDFYICKYEVTQVMWEYVMNYNGQGKKPQIDPISGDTIKDENGKIKLVTLLPCPDIWSGYDKPSATYGMGDYYPVYYVSYEEIVKTFLPRLDSITNIEYRLPTEAEWKYAARGGNKSNGYKYSGSNSLESVAWYEENSSIKTHIVGLKEPNELGLYDMSGNVWEWCSDWYGTNYYSSLETFVNPEGPETGLFHVHRGGSWPTSGDCCRVSYRRISTPKKKDHCISFRLVCSAK
;
A
#
# COMPACT_ATOMS: atom_id res chain seq x y z
N MET A 1 16.28 -36.36 -70.90
CA MET A 1 16.10 -37.05 -69.58
C MET A 1 15.81 -36.04 -68.51
N LYS A 2 14.62 -36.14 -67.95
CA LYS A 2 13.96 -35.56 -66.80
C LYS A 2 14.31 -34.10 -66.39
N SER A 3 13.44 -33.21 -66.83
CA SER A 3 13.20 -31.87 -66.26
C SER A 3 12.77 -31.93 -64.80
N ILE A 4 13.34 -31.06 -63.96
CA ILE A 4 12.77 -30.72 -62.67
C ILE A 4 12.35 -29.26 -62.78
N ARG A 5 11.04 -29.04 -62.65
CA ARG A 5 10.43 -27.71 -62.54
C ARG A 5 10.64 -27.17 -61.17
N LEU A 6 11.24 -25.99 -61.03
CA LEU A 6 11.24 -25.17 -59.84
C LEU A 6 9.94 -24.37 -59.79
N ILE A 7 9.14 -24.63 -58.78
CA ILE A 7 7.93 -23.85 -58.47
C ILE A 7 8.38 -22.74 -57.51
N GLY A 8 8.29 -21.51 -57.98
CA GLY A 8 8.52 -20.34 -57.14
C GLY A 8 7.34 -20.12 -56.20
N LEU A 9 7.58 -20.16 -54.88
CA LEU A 9 6.65 -19.67 -53.90
C LEU A 9 6.95 -18.20 -53.61
N SER A 10 6.06 -17.34 -54.08
CA SER A 10 6.02 -15.92 -53.73
C SER A 10 5.54 -15.81 -52.28
N ALA A 11 6.45 -15.52 -51.36
CA ALA A 11 6.07 -15.21 -49.98
C ALA A 11 5.52 -13.79 -49.89
N MET A 12 4.23 -13.69 -49.83
CA MET A 12 3.50 -12.46 -49.54
C MET A 12 3.68 -12.15 -48.03
N PHE A 13 4.56 -11.19 -47.71
CA PHE A 13 4.63 -10.64 -46.34
C PHE A 13 3.39 -9.82 -46.09
N VAL A 14 2.43 -10.42 -45.40
CA VAL A 14 1.36 -9.69 -44.72
C VAL A 14 1.96 -9.14 -43.44
N LEU A 15 2.23 -7.83 -43.41
CA LEU A 15 2.45 -7.10 -42.16
C LEU A 15 1.13 -7.12 -41.38
N MET A 16 0.96 -8.10 -40.51
CA MET A 16 0.04 -7.94 -39.38
C MET A 16 0.73 -7.01 -38.42
N ALA A 17 0.25 -5.76 -38.37
CA ALA A 17 0.42 -4.90 -37.23
C ALA A 17 -0.36 -5.55 -36.07
N GLY A 18 0.32 -6.42 -35.35
CA GLY A 18 -0.18 -6.89 -34.07
C GLY A 18 -0.21 -5.68 -33.15
N MET A 19 -1.40 -5.15 -32.86
CA MET A 19 -1.61 -4.40 -31.66
C MET A 19 -1.30 -5.38 -30.52
N VAL A 20 -0.12 -5.22 -29.92
CA VAL A 20 0.16 -5.79 -28.61
C VAL A 20 -0.71 -4.98 -27.67
N SER A 21 -1.90 -5.51 -27.37
CA SER A 21 -2.63 -5.15 -26.17
C SER A 21 -1.70 -5.55 -25.02
N CYS A 22 -1.12 -4.57 -24.36
CA CYS A 22 -0.56 -4.80 -23.04
C CYS A 22 -1.75 -5.01 -22.11
N ASP A 23 -2.30 -6.21 -22.09
CA ASP A 23 -3.12 -6.66 -21.01
C ASP A 23 -2.15 -6.80 -19.82
N GLU A 24 -2.23 -5.86 -18.87
CA GLU A 24 -1.53 -5.95 -17.59
C GLU A 24 -2.06 -7.22 -16.90
N GLU A 25 -1.24 -8.27 -16.86
CA GLU A 25 -1.62 -9.53 -16.21
C GLU A 25 -1.80 -9.29 -14.71
N THR A 26 -2.91 -9.80 -14.16
CA THR A 26 -3.10 -9.80 -12.71
C THR A 26 -2.04 -10.67 -12.05
N PRO A 27 -1.42 -10.22 -10.96
CA PRO A 27 -0.47 -11.03 -10.23
C PRO A 27 -1.04 -12.40 -9.84
N GLU A 28 -0.24 -13.47 -9.96
CA GLU A 28 -0.68 -14.86 -9.69
C GLU A 28 -1.22 -15.08 -8.26
N PHE A 29 -0.83 -14.22 -7.31
CA PHE A 29 -1.26 -14.33 -5.92
C PHE A 29 -2.73 -13.98 -5.71
N TYR A 30 -3.40 -13.36 -6.69
CA TYR A 30 -4.79 -12.95 -6.58
C TYR A 30 -5.61 -13.54 -7.73
N ASN A 31 -6.06 -14.75 -7.54
CA ASN A 31 -7.01 -15.40 -8.45
C ASN A 31 -8.16 -16.02 -7.62
N PRO A 32 -9.12 -15.20 -7.14
CA PRO A 32 -10.22 -15.71 -6.34
C PRO A 32 -11.10 -16.64 -7.19
N THR A 33 -11.24 -17.88 -6.76
CA THR A 33 -12.26 -18.77 -7.28
C THR A 33 -13.63 -18.37 -6.73
N GLU A 34 -14.73 -18.59 -7.49
CA GLU A 34 -16.09 -18.20 -7.08
C GLU A 34 -16.55 -18.77 -5.70
N SER A 35 -15.86 -19.79 -5.18
CA SER A 35 -16.15 -20.37 -3.86
C SER A 35 -15.50 -19.63 -2.69
N GLU A 36 -14.52 -18.79 -2.93
CA GLU A 36 -13.76 -18.04 -1.91
C GLU A 36 -14.39 -16.70 -1.55
N THR A 37 -15.50 -16.34 -2.20
CA THR A 37 -16.08 -15.00 -2.17
C THR A 37 -16.82 -14.59 -0.89
N LYS A 38 -16.80 -15.34 0.21
CA LYS A 38 -17.53 -14.92 1.44
C LYS A 38 -16.82 -15.05 2.77
N GLY A 39 -15.66 -15.60 2.83
CA GLY A 39 -14.81 -15.67 4.03
C GLY A 39 -13.34 -15.79 3.66
N GLY A 40 -13.06 -16.34 2.48
CA GLY A 40 -11.72 -16.70 2.04
C GLY A 40 -10.85 -15.53 1.56
N ILE A 41 -11.44 -14.45 1.02
CA ILE A 41 -10.66 -13.31 0.52
C ILE A 41 -9.82 -12.68 1.65
N PHE A 42 -10.39 -12.56 2.86
CA PHE A 42 -9.66 -11.96 3.98
C PHE A 42 -8.73 -12.95 4.69
N ASP A 43 -9.05 -14.24 4.72
CA ASP A 43 -8.13 -15.25 5.25
C ASP A 43 -6.89 -15.41 4.35
N ALA A 44 -7.06 -15.31 3.03
CA ALA A 44 -5.98 -15.29 2.06
C ALA A 44 -5.16 -13.99 2.17
N ILE A 45 -5.80 -12.82 2.13
CA ILE A 45 -5.13 -11.52 2.25
C ILE A 45 -4.45 -11.38 3.61
N ALA A 46 -5.09 -11.82 4.72
CA ALA A 46 -4.53 -11.64 6.05
C ALA A 46 -3.30 -12.52 6.33
N LYS A 47 -3.17 -13.70 5.73
CA LYS A 47 -2.06 -14.62 6.02
C LYS A 47 -0.94 -14.57 4.99
N ASP A 48 -1.27 -14.52 3.71
CA ASP A 48 -0.27 -14.68 2.64
C ASP A 48 0.22 -13.33 2.09
N GLU A 49 -0.53 -12.25 2.33
CA GLU A 49 -0.22 -10.90 1.84
C GLU A 49 0.47 -9.99 2.87
N MET A 50 0.70 -10.47 4.09
CA MET A 50 1.45 -9.75 5.12
C MET A 50 2.88 -10.28 5.21
N ALA A 51 3.86 -9.38 5.17
CA ALA A 51 5.25 -9.71 5.45
C ALA A 51 5.58 -9.41 6.92
N LEU A 52 6.21 -10.34 7.61
CA LEU A 52 6.81 -10.07 8.92
C LEU A 52 8.05 -9.20 8.72
N VAL A 53 8.06 -8.05 9.37
CA VAL A 53 9.22 -7.18 9.50
C VAL A 53 9.79 -7.37 10.90
N GLU A 54 10.90 -8.08 10.97
CA GLU A 54 11.65 -8.22 12.23
C GLU A 54 12.14 -6.85 12.66
N GLY A 55 11.87 -6.47 13.89
CA GLY A 55 12.30 -5.21 14.48
C GLY A 55 13.81 -5.07 14.49
N GLY A 56 14.25 -3.86 14.74
CA GLY A 56 15.68 -3.56 14.78
C GLY A 56 15.93 -2.07 14.87
N THR A 57 17.21 -1.70 14.94
CA THR A 57 17.65 -0.31 14.98
C THR A 57 18.18 0.10 13.62
N PHE A 58 17.75 1.27 13.12
CA PHE A 58 18.19 1.81 11.85
C PHE A 58 18.36 3.33 11.89
N LEU A 59 19.03 3.86 10.88
CA LEU A 59 19.18 5.30 10.70
C LEU A 59 18.01 5.84 9.86
N MET A 60 17.12 6.61 10.48
CA MET A 60 16.04 7.34 9.83
C MET A 60 16.56 8.71 9.34
N GLY A 61 15.96 9.28 8.33
CA GLY A 61 16.40 10.52 7.67
C GLY A 61 17.11 10.23 6.34
N ALA A 62 17.67 11.25 5.69
CA ALA A 62 18.41 11.11 4.43
C ALA A 62 19.84 10.66 4.71
N THR A 63 20.06 9.36 4.70
CA THR A 63 21.38 8.73 4.78
C THR A 63 22.17 8.88 3.46
N ALA A 64 23.46 8.56 3.45
CA ALA A 64 24.37 8.89 2.34
C ALA A 64 23.91 8.38 0.96
N GLU A 65 23.26 7.24 0.89
CA GLU A 65 22.75 6.65 -0.34
C GLU A 65 21.60 7.46 -0.99
N GLN A 66 20.99 8.39 -0.23
CA GLN A 66 19.94 9.26 -0.75
C GLN A 66 20.48 10.40 -1.62
N GLY A 67 21.80 10.65 -1.56
CA GLY A 67 22.49 11.69 -2.31
C GLY A 67 22.55 13.03 -1.58
N VAL A 68 22.89 14.09 -2.31
CA VAL A 68 23.09 15.42 -1.74
C VAL A 68 21.87 16.33 -1.90
N ASP A 69 21.00 16.06 -2.87
CA ASP A 69 19.83 16.86 -3.18
C ASP A 69 18.62 16.38 -2.35
N VAL A 70 18.75 16.46 -1.03
CA VAL A 70 17.71 16.06 -0.07
C VAL A 70 17.15 17.29 0.64
N PHE A 71 15.86 17.23 0.99
CA PHE A 71 15.19 18.34 1.65
C PHE A 71 15.55 18.43 3.14
N ASP A 72 15.35 19.61 3.73
CA ASP A 72 15.70 19.85 5.14
C ASP A 72 14.84 19.05 6.10
N ASP A 73 13.62 18.73 5.73
CA ASP A 73 12.71 17.89 6.53
C ASP A 73 13.04 16.38 6.49
N GLU A 74 13.98 15.99 5.61
CA GLU A 74 14.58 14.65 5.64
C GLU A 74 15.74 14.55 6.66
N LYS A 75 16.08 15.65 7.37
CA LYS A 75 17.20 15.78 8.29
C LYS A 75 16.74 16.16 9.71
N PRO A 76 17.59 15.91 10.72
CA PRO A 76 18.84 15.15 10.70
C PRO A 76 18.62 13.65 10.54
N VAL A 77 19.68 12.93 10.16
CA VAL A 77 19.73 11.48 10.33
C VAL A 77 19.79 11.17 11.82
N HIS A 78 18.96 10.25 12.28
CA HIS A 78 18.87 9.87 13.70
C HIS A 78 18.56 8.38 13.83
N GLU A 79 18.83 7.83 15.01
CA GLU A 79 18.62 6.42 15.29
C GLU A 79 17.19 6.16 15.73
N VAL A 80 16.58 5.10 15.18
CA VAL A 80 15.24 4.62 15.51
C VAL A 80 15.28 3.13 15.75
N THR A 81 14.65 2.67 16.82
CA THR A 81 14.45 1.25 17.14
C THR A 81 12.97 0.91 17.03
N LEU A 82 12.67 -0.17 16.31
CA LEU A 82 11.33 -0.68 16.10
C LEU A 82 11.18 -2.10 16.64
N SER A 83 10.00 -2.41 17.15
CA SER A 83 9.56 -3.77 17.45
C SER A 83 9.13 -4.50 16.16
N ASP A 84 8.92 -5.81 16.25
CA ASP A 84 8.37 -6.60 15.15
C ASP A 84 6.95 -6.15 14.79
N PHE A 85 6.63 -6.14 13.50
CA PHE A 85 5.29 -5.86 12.99
C PHE A 85 5.03 -6.59 11.68
N TYR A 86 3.77 -6.74 11.32
CA TYR A 86 3.38 -7.20 9.99
C TYR A 86 2.98 -6.02 9.12
N ILE A 87 3.35 -6.04 7.85
CA ILE A 87 3.00 -5.04 6.84
C ILE A 87 2.46 -5.71 5.57
N CYS A 88 1.41 -5.16 4.97
CA CYS A 88 0.93 -5.64 3.67
C CYS A 88 2.00 -5.48 2.60
N LYS A 89 2.17 -6.54 1.77
CA LYS A 89 3.10 -6.53 0.64
C LYS A 89 2.76 -5.47 -0.39
N TYR A 90 1.48 -5.15 -0.51
CA TYR A 90 0.91 -4.24 -1.51
C TYR A 90 0.13 -3.11 -0.87
N GLU A 91 -0.12 -2.08 -1.65
CA GLU A 91 -1.11 -1.03 -1.35
C GLU A 91 -2.51 -1.64 -1.28
N VAL A 92 -3.42 -1.04 -0.52
CA VAL A 92 -4.82 -1.47 -0.47
C VAL A 92 -5.44 -1.27 -1.86
N THR A 93 -6.03 -2.35 -2.40
CA THR A 93 -6.61 -2.36 -3.74
C THR A 93 -8.06 -1.85 -3.76
N GLN A 94 -8.54 -1.48 -4.96
CA GLN A 94 -9.92 -1.01 -5.15
C GLN A 94 -10.93 -2.08 -4.75
N VAL A 95 -10.71 -3.35 -5.09
CA VAL A 95 -11.61 -4.44 -4.69
C VAL A 95 -11.64 -4.62 -3.18
N MET A 96 -10.50 -4.51 -2.49
CA MET A 96 -10.47 -4.60 -1.03
C MET A 96 -11.23 -3.44 -0.37
N TRP A 97 -11.01 -2.22 -0.86
CA TRP A 97 -11.74 -1.04 -0.39
C TRP A 97 -13.24 -1.20 -0.57
N GLU A 98 -13.69 -1.55 -1.78
CA GLU A 98 -15.11 -1.73 -2.08
C GLU A 98 -15.74 -2.83 -1.24
N TYR A 99 -15.04 -3.95 -1.05
CA TYR A 99 -15.53 -5.03 -0.21
C TYR A 99 -15.75 -4.59 1.23
N VAL A 100 -14.74 -3.94 1.85
CA VAL A 100 -14.83 -3.48 3.24
C VAL A 100 -15.91 -2.42 3.41
N MET A 101 -15.97 -1.47 2.48
CA MET A 101 -16.91 -0.34 2.55
C MET A 101 -18.34 -0.75 2.23
N ASN A 102 -18.55 -1.72 1.31
CA ASN A 102 -19.88 -2.28 0.97
C ASN A 102 -20.33 -3.40 1.88
N TYR A 103 -19.45 -3.90 2.76
CA TYR A 103 -19.81 -5.01 3.61
C TYR A 103 -21.07 -4.70 4.42
N ASN A 104 -22.20 -5.30 4.04
CA ASN A 104 -23.52 -4.99 4.59
C ASN A 104 -23.92 -5.87 5.78
N GLY A 105 -22.94 -6.55 6.37
CA GLY A 105 -23.13 -7.20 7.66
C GLY A 105 -24.15 -8.34 7.68
N GLN A 106 -24.27 -9.13 6.65
CA GLN A 106 -24.86 -10.47 6.82
C GLN A 106 -23.96 -11.33 7.72
N GLY A 107 -22.73 -10.89 8.01
CA GLY A 107 -21.91 -11.35 9.10
C GLY A 107 -22.28 -10.63 10.40
N LYS A 108 -22.86 -11.34 11.34
CA LYS A 108 -23.00 -10.83 12.70
C LYS A 108 -21.69 -11.02 13.41
N LYS A 109 -21.09 -9.94 13.89
CA LYS A 109 -19.84 -9.98 14.65
C LYS A 109 -20.10 -10.06 16.15
N PRO A 110 -19.26 -10.79 16.91
CA PRO A 110 -19.24 -10.66 18.36
C PRO A 110 -19.03 -9.21 18.81
N GLN A 111 -19.86 -8.72 19.68
CA GLN A 111 -19.61 -7.46 20.37
C GLN A 111 -18.46 -7.68 21.37
N ILE A 112 -17.41 -6.90 21.24
CA ILE A 112 -16.23 -6.99 22.10
C ILE A 112 -16.30 -5.87 23.14
N ASP A 113 -15.98 -6.19 24.38
CA ASP A 113 -15.79 -5.20 25.44
C ASP A 113 -14.51 -4.42 25.15
N PRO A 114 -14.56 -3.09 24.99
CA PRO A 114 -13.40 -2.29 24.62
C PRO A 114 -12.33 -2.21 25.71
N ILE A 115 -12.65 -2.63 26.94
CA ILE A 115 -11.74 -2.56 28.08
C ILE A 115 -11.06 -3.91 28.32
N SER A 116 -11.83 -5.02 28.28
CA SER A 116 -11.29 -6.37 28.54
C SER A 116 -10.87 -7.14 27.30
N GLY A 117 -11.35 -6.73 26.11
CA GLY A 117 -11.16 -7.49 24.87
C GLY A 117 -12.00 -8.76 24.77
N ASP A 118 -12.88 -9.01 25.73
CA ASP A 118 -13.71 -10.22 25.76
C ASP A 118 -15.01 -10.04 24.96
N THR A 119 -15.57 -11.17 24.50
CA THR A 119 -16.88 -11.16 23.86
C THR A 119 -17.99 -10.86 24.86
N ILE A 120 -18.82 -9.87 24.58
CA ILE A 120 -19.99 -9.54 25.39
C ILE A 120 -21.06 -10.60 25.15
N LYS A 121 -21.58 -11.18 26.24
CA LYS A 121 -22.69 -12.15 26.22
C LYS A 121 -23.97 -11.50 26.73
N ASP A 122 -25.12 -11.98 26.27
CA ASP A 122 -26.43 -11.63 26.80
C ASP A 122 -26.73 -12.39 28.11
N GLU A 123 -27.86 -12.12 28.71
CA GLU A 123 -28.34 -12.75 29.96
C GLU A 123 -28.47 -14.28 29.88
N ASN A 124 -28.52 -14.85 28.68
CA ASN A 124 -28.61 -16.29 28.44
C ASN A 124 -27.23 -16.89 28.07
N GLY A 125 -26.15 -16.11 28.21
CA GLY A 125 -24.79 -16.54 27.87
C GLY A 125 -24.48 -16.59 26.38
N LYS A 126 -25.39 -16.11 25.51
CA LYS A 126 -25.20 -16.07 24.07
C LYS A 126 -24.42 -14.80 23.68
N ILE A 127 -23.45 -14.95 22.78
CA ILE A 127 -22.64 -13.84 22.29
C ILE A 127 -23.55 -12.79 21.64
N LYS A 128 -23.47 -11.53 22.13
CA LYS A 128 -24.11 -10.40 21.46
C LYS A 128 -23.42 -10.12 20.14
N LEU A 129 -24.22 -9.90 19.11
CA LEU A 129 -23.74 -9.64 17.76
C LEU A 129 -24.14 -8.24 17.31
N VAL A 130 -23.18 -7.52 16.69
CA VAL A 130 -23.40 -6.20 16.08
C VAL A 130 -23.56 -6.39 14.59
N THR A 131 -24.56 -5.74 14.00
CA THR A 131 -24.74 -5.69 12.55
C THR A 131 -23.95 -4.49 12.00
N LEU A 132 -23.08 -4.75 11.05
CA LEU A 132 -22.38 -3.69 10.32
C LEU A 132 -23.34 -3.06 9.31
N LEU A 133 -23.54 -1.76 9.39
CA LEU A 133 -24.37 -1.03 8.43
C LEU A 133 -23.57 -0.77 7.13
N PRO A 134 -24.21 -0.82 5.96
CA PRO A 134 -23.58 -0.41 4.71
C PRO A 134 -23.06 1.02 4.80
N CYS A 135 -21.92 1.31 4.17
CA CYS A 135 -21.49 2.68 3.94
C CYS A 135 -22.25 3.20 2.71
N PRO A 136 -23.16 4.18 2.84
CA PRO A 136 -24.06 4.56 1.77
C PRO A 136 -23.37 5.18 0.55
N ASP A 137 -22.22 5.83 0.74
CA ASP A 137 -21.49 6.52 -0.33
C ASP A 137 -20.00 6.15 -0.26
N ILE A 138 -19.62 5.02 -0.89
CA ILE A 138 -18.21 4.58 -0.97
C ILE A 138 -17.38 5.59 -1.75
N TRP A 139 -17.97 6.15 -2.80
CA TRP A 139 -17.36 7.14 -3.67
C TRP A 139 -18.22 8.40 -3.71
N SER A 140 -17.73 9.51 -3.18
CA SER A 140 -18.45 10.77 -3.17
C SER A 140 -18.15 11.60 -4.44
N GLY A 141 -19.17 11.84 -5.24
CA GLY A 141 -19.07 12.77 -6.37
C GLY A 141 -18.10 12.32 -7.47
N TYR A 142 -17.14 13.20 -7.82
CA TYR A 142 -16.13 12.94 -8.86
C TYR A 142 -14.88 12.24 -8.31
N ASP A 143 -14.73 12.16 -7.01
CA ASP A 143 -13.56 11.57 -6.32
C ASP A 143 -13.71 10.04 -6.27
N LYS A 144 -13.53 9.38 -7.41
CA LYS A 144 -13.62 7.91 -7.54
C LYS A 144 -12.62 7.40 -8.58
N PRO A 145 -12.21 6.14 -8.49
CA PRO A 145 -11.41 5.50 -9.52
C PRO A 145 -12.01 5.65 -10.91
N SER A 146 -11.16 5.85 -11.90
CA SER A 146 -11.55 6.05 -13.29
C SER A 146 -10.54 5.43 -14.24
N ALA A 147 -10.99 5.10 -15.46
CA ALA A 147 -10.09 4.60 -16.50
C ALA A 147 -8.93 5.55 -16.85
N THR A 148 -9.10 6.87 -16.57
CA THR A 148 -8.06 7.87 -16.80
C THR A 148 -6.86 7.66 -15.88
N TYR A 149 -7.10 7.31 -14.61
CA TYR A 149 -6.05 7.20 -13.59
C TYR A 149 -5.79 5.75 -13.12
N GLY A 150 -6.44 4.76 -13.76
CA GLY A 150 -6.34 3.35 -13.42
C GLY A 150 -7.56 2.87 -12.61
N MET A 151 -8.28 1.89 -13.16
CA MET A 151 -9.49 1.35 -12.55
C MET A 151 -9.55 -0.15 -12.76
N GLY A 152 -9.83 -0.90 -11.70
CA GLY A 152 -9.98 -2.35 -11.69
C GLY A 152 -9.60 -2.92 -10.33
N ASP A 153 -9.93 -4.18 -10.12
CA ASP A 153 -9.86 -4.87 -8.82
C ASP A 153 -8.48 -4.75 -8.16
N TYR A 154 -7.41 -4.89 -8.94
CA TYR A 154 -6.03 -4.95 -8.46
C TYR A 154 -5.27 -3.64 -8.56
N TYR A 155 -5.91 -2.57 -8.99
CA TYR A 155 -5.33 -1.24 -8.91
C TYR A 155 -5.35 -0.75 -7.45
N PRO A 156 -4.36 0.06 -7.01
CA PRO A 156 -4.42 0.68 -5.69
C PRO A 156 -5.67 1.54 -5.58
N VAL A 157 -6.28 1.57 -4.41
CA VAL A 157 -7.35 2.54 -4.15
C VAL A 157 -6.76 3.95 -4.08
N TYR A 158 -7.46 4.95 -4.57
CA TYR A 158 -7.08 6.35 -4.46
C TYR A 158 -8.33 7.23 -4.27
N TYR A 159 -8.18 8.53 -4.08
CA TYR A 159 -9.24 9.43 -3.58
C TYR A 159 -9.74 9.05 -2.19
N VAL A 160 -8.87 8.48 -1.37
CA VAL A 160 -9.16 8.13 0.03
C VAL A 160 -8.44 9.08 0.97
N SER A 161 -9.17 9.67 1.90
CA SER A 161 -8.61 10.56 2.91
C SER A 161 -8.15 9.79 4.14
N TYR A 162 -7.18 10.35 4.87
CA TYR A 162 -6.76 9.81 6.16
C TYR A 162 -7.95 9.58 7.12
N GLU A 163 -8.87 10.57 7.19
CA GLU A 163 -10.05 10.47 8.05
C GLU A 163 -10.97 9.31 7.68
N GLU A 164 -11.20 9.05 6.40
CA GLU A 164 -12.04 7.92 5.96
C GLU A 164 -11.37 6.59 6.27
N ILE A 165 -10.06 6.49 6.09
CA ILE A 165 -9.31 5.28 6.42
C ILE A 165 -9.45 4.98 7.91
N VAL A 166 -9.09 5.92 8.78
CA VAL A 166 -9.01 5.69 10.23
C VAL A 166 -10.39 5.61 10.87
N LYS A 167 -11.35 6.44 10.43
CA LYS A 167 -12.67 6.50 11.07
C LYS A 167 -13.68 5.51 10.52
N THR A 168 -13.46 5.01 9.30
CA THR A 168 -14.46 4.18 8.62
C THR A 168 -13.89 2.85 8.15
N PHE A 169 -12.85 2.85 7.32
CA PHE A 169 -12.32 1.64 6.72
C PHE A 169 -11.70 0.70 7.77
N LEU A 170 -10.75 1.17 8.58
CA LEU A 170 -10.07 0.34 9.58
C LEU A 170 -11.05 -0.28 10.59
N PRO A 171 -11.96 0.46 11.25
CA PRO A 171 -12.92 -0.15 12.16
C PRO A 171 -13.82 -1.20 11.52
N ARG A 172 -14.13 -1.04 10.22
CA ARG A 172 -14.92 -2.02 9.48
C ARG A 172 -14.08 -3.26 9.17
N LEU A 173 -12.85 -3.08 8.70
CA LEU A 173 -11.91 -4.16 8.43
C LEU A 173 -11.65 -5.00 9.68
N ASP A 174 -11.34 -4.36 10.81
CA ASP A 174 -11.14 -5.02 12.11
C ASP A 174 -12.39 -5.81 12.51
N SER A 175 -13.55 -5.23 12.23
CA SER A 175 -14.83 -5.88 12.46
C SER A 175 -15.04 -7.12 11.61
N ILE A 176 -14.55 -7.17 10.39
CA ILE A 176 -14.68 -8.30 9.46
C ILE A 176 -13.68 -9.40 9.82
N THR A 177 -12.43 -9.02 10.10
CA THR A 177 -11.30 -9.95 10.24
C THR A 177 -11.02 -10.38 11.68
N ASN A 178 -11.46 -9.61 12.67
CA ASN A 178 -11.08 -9.72 14.08
C ASN A 178 -9.57 -9.55 14.33
N ILE A 179 -8.90 -8.77 13.46
CA ILE A 179 -7.50 -8.36 13.56
C ILE A 179 -7.50 -6.84 13.66
N GLU A 180 -6.69 -6.29 14.54
CA GLU A 180 -6.52 -4.85 14.68
C GLU A 180 -5.49 -4.35 13.65
N TYR A 181 -6.00 -3.78 12.57
CA TYR A 181 -5.18 -3.15 11.54
C TYR A 181 -5.04 -1.65 11.79
N ARG A 182 -3.94 -1.10 11.33
CA ARG A 182 -3.68 0.33 11.40
C ARG A 182 -2.84 0.79 10.20
N LEU A 183 -2.67 2.08 10.05
CA LEU A 183 -1.64 2.63 9.16
C LEU A 183 -0.24 2.39 9.76
N PRO A 184 0.79 2.25 8.93
CA PRO A 184 2.17 2.25 9.41
C PRO A 184 2.50 3.59 10.05
N THR A 185 3.35 3.59 11.08
CA THR A 185 4.05 4.82 11.43
C THR A 185 5.03 5.19 10.32
N GLU A 186 5.42 6.45 10.25
CA GLU A 186 6.41 6.91 9.27
C GLU A 186 7.73 6.13 9.40
N ALA A 187 8.12 5.80 10.62
CA ALA A 187 9.32 5.01 10.91
C ALA A 187 9.19 3.56 10.45
N GLU A 188 8.05 2.91 10.72
CA GLU A 188 7.76 1.55 10.25
C GLU A 188 7.75 1.49 8.71
N TRP A 189 7.05 2.44 8.07
CA TRP A 189 7.01 2.52 6.62
C TRP A 189 8.41 2.63 6.03
N LYS A 190 9.23 3.56 6.55
CA LYS A 190 10.58 3.77 6.05
C LYS A 190 11.50 2.59 6.31
N TYR A 191 11.44 1.98 7.49
CA TYR A 191 12.23 0.79 7.81
C TYR A 191 11.90 -0.37 6.88
N ALA A 192 10.62 -0.61 6.64
CA ALA A 192 10.14 -1.62 5.71
C ALA A 192 10.55 -1.32 4.26
N ALA A 193 10.42 -0.07 3.80
CA ALA A 193 10.83 0.36 2.47
C ALA A 193 12.34 0.18 2.21
N ARG A 194 13.15 0.31 3.25
CA ARG A 194 14.60 0.07 3.17
C ARG A 194 15.01 -1.40 3.23
N GLY A 195 14.08 -2.33 3.38
CA GLY A 195 14.36 -3.76 3.48
C GLY A 195 14.58 -4.25 4.91
N GLY A 196 14.26 -3.45 5.94
CA GLY A 196 14.42 -3.83 7.35
C GLY A 196 15.85 -4.26 7.69
N ASN A 197 15.97 -5.39 8.43
CA ASN A 197 17.26 -6.02 8.77
C ASN A 197 18.02 -6.58 7.55
N LYS A 198 17.36 -6.69 6.38
CA LYS A 198 17.95 -7.20 5.13
C LYS A 198 18.38 -6.10 4.18
N SER A 199 18.33 -4.84 4.61
CA SER A 199 18.58 -3.65 3.78
C SER A 199 19.96 -3.71 3.10
N ASN A 200 19.96 -3.51 1.78
CA ASN A 200 21.17 -3.34 0.99
C ASN A 200 21.62 -1.88 0.84
N GLY A 201 20.91 -0.94 1.48
CA GLY A 201 21.24 0.48 1.43
C GLY A 201 20.98 1.13 0.08
N TYR A 202 19.88 0.77 -0.58
CA TYR A 202 19.49 1.36 -1.86
C TYR A 202 18.82 2.73 -1.70
N LYS A 203 18.89 3.53 -2.76
CA LYS A 203 18.24 4.85 -2.84
C LYS A 203 16.71 4.73 -2.88
N TYR A 204 16.21 3.73 -3.58
CA TYR A 204 14.80 3.37 -3.71
C TYR A 204 14.52 2.04 -3.02
N SER A 205 13.28 1.68 -2.82
CA SER A 205 12.93 0.42 -2.20
C SER A 205 13.30 -0.75 -3.10
N GLY A 206 14.27 -1.57 -2.70
CA GLY A 206 14.74 -2.76 -3.41
C GLY A 206 15.80 -2.52 -4.49
N SER A 207 16.08 -1.27 -4.91
CA SER A 207 17.06 -1.04 -6.00
C SER A 207 17.63 0.39 -6.02
N ASN A 208 18.77 0.56 -6.69
CA ASN A 208 19.24 1.87 -7.16
C ASN A 208 18.71 2.23 -8.56
N SER A 209 18.08 1.27 -9.26
CA SER A 209 17.39 1.50 -10.53
C SER A 209 15.91 1.77 -10.27
N LEU A 210 15.49 3.03 -10.39
CA LEU A 210 14.09 3.41 -10.17
C LEU A 210 13.14 2.70 -11.14
N GLU A 211 13.57 2.52 -12.39
CA GLU A 211 12.80 1.88 -13.46
C GLU A 211 12.33 0.46 -13.08
N SER A 212 13.16 -0.29 -12.33
CA SER A 212 12.84 -1.68 -11.99
C SER A 212 11.84 -1.80 -10.83
N VAL A 213 11.73 -0.77 -9.97
CA VAL A 213 10.98 -0.84 -8.70
C VAL A 213 9.81 0.14 -8.59
N ALA A 214 9.66 1.06 -9.56
CA ALA A 214 8.69 2.15 -9.43
C ALA A 214 7.90 2.44 -10.71
N TRP A 215 6.64 2.82 -10.50
CA TRP A 215 5.81 3.54 -11.46
C TRP A 215 5.83 5.03 -11.10
N TYR A 216 6.40 5.87 -11.96
CA TYR A 216 6.59 7.30 -11.73
C TYR A 216 6.37 8.09 -13.03
N GLU A 217 6.51 9.41 -13.02
CA GLU A 217 6.16 10.30 -14.14
C GLU A 217 6.68 9.82 -15.52
N GLU A 218 7.89 9.29 -15.58
CA GLU A 218 8.53 8.94 -16.85
C GLU A 218 8.05 7.59 -17.43
N ASN A 219 7.50 6.68 -16.62
CA ASN A 219 7.15 5.33 -17.07
C ASN A 219 5.70 4.90 -16.79
N SER A 220 4.93 5.70 -16.05
CA SER A 220 3.57 5.36 -15.60
C SER A 220 2.49 5.52 -16.66
N SER A 221 2.78 6.14 -17.81
CA SER A 221 1.75 6.48 -18.81
C SER A 221 0.59 7.32 -18.24
N ILE A 222 0.89 8.18 -17.24
CA ILE A 222 -0.05 9.12 -16.60
C ILE A 222 -1.20 8.40 -15.85
N LYS A 223 -0.95 7.23 -15.28
CA LYS A 223 -1.93 6.47 -14.47
C LYS A 223 -1.27 5.62 -13.40
N THR A 224 -2.06 5.15 -12.42
CA THR A 224 -1.64 4.06 -11.52
C THR A 224 -1.56 2.75 -12.29
N HIS A 225 -0.87 1.78 -11.73
CA HIS A 225 -0.74 0.43 -12.26
C HIS A 225 -1.23 -0.60 -11.26
N ILE A 226 -1.54 -1.80 -11.72
CA ILE A 226 -1.82 -2.96 -10.89
C ILE A 226 -0.67 -3.13 -9.90
N VAL A 227 -1.00 -3.40 -8.63
CA VAL A 227 -0.01 -3.58 -7.58
C VAL A 227 0.88 -4.80 -7.86
N GLY A 228 2.16 -4.73 -7.47
CA GLY A 228 3.08 -5.86 -7.57
C GLY A 228 3.68 -6.14 -8.95
N LEU A 229 3.54 -5.25 -9.92
CA LEU A 229 4.10 -5.44 -11.27
C LEU A 229 5.58 -5.05 -11.40
N LYS A 230 6.13 -4.32 -10.44
CA LYS A 230 7.56 -4.01 -10.36
C LYS A 230 8.27 -4.98 -9.42
N GLU A 231 9.61 -4.93 -9.40
CA GLU A 231 10.39 -5.78 -8.51
C GLU A 231 10.18 -5.41 -7.03
N PRO A 232 10.08 -6.40 -6.12
CA PRO A 232 9.93 -6.15 -4.69
C PRO A 232 11.26 -5.77 -4.04
N ASN A 233 11.19 -5.26 -2.82
CA ASN A 233 12.37 -5.10 -1.99
C ASN A 233 12.77 -6.41 -1.27
N GLU A 234 13.79 -6.33 -0.41
CA GLU A 234 14.39 -7.46 0.30
C GLU A 234 13.43 -8.19 1.26
N LEU A 235 12.30 -7.55 1.61
CA LEU A 235 11.23 -8.12 2.43
C LEU A 235 10.06 -8.67 1.60
N GLY A 236 10.15 -8.58 0.26
CA GLY A 236 9.04 -8.95 -0.63
C GLY A 236 7.92 -7.91 -0.66
N LEU A 237 8.22 -6.64 -0.36
CA LEU A 237 7.26 -5.53 -0.42
C LEU A 237 7.36 -4.84 -1.78
N TYR A 238 6.22 -4.62 -2.41
CA TYR A 238 6.06 -4.02 -3.72
C TYR A 238 5.60 -2.57 -3.61
N ASP A 239 5.91 -1.78 -4.63
CA ASP A 239 5.42 -0.42 -4.85
C ASP A 239 5.71 0.57 -3.70
N MET A 240 6.69 0.22 -2.82
CA MET A 240 7.19 1.13 -1.77
C MET A 240 7.93 2.34 -2.36
N SER A 241 8.18 2.33 -3.67
CA SER A 241 8.66 3.45 -4.47
C SER A 241 7.76 3.59 -5.68
N GLY A 242 7.05 4.72 -5.84
CA GLY A 242 6.16 5.01 -6.96
C GLY A 242 4.73 4.51 -6.77
N ASN A 243 4.02 4.30 -7.85
CA ASN A 243 2.60 3.95 -7.97
C ASN A 243 1.68 4.99 -7.29
N VAL A 244 1.46 4.92 -5.98
CA VAL A 244 0.71 5.93 -5.24
C VAL A 244 1.40 6.30 -3.92
N TRP A 245 1.22 7.55 -3.47
CA TRP A 245 1.60 7.96 -2.12
C TRP A 245 0.84 7.17 -1.08
N GLU A 246 1.48 6.88 0.04
CA GLU A 246 0.90 6.10 1.12
C GLU A 246 0.81 6.88 2.42
N TRP A 247 -0.40 6.99 2.99
CA TRP A 247 -0.62 7.60 4.28
C TRP A 247 0.11 6.85 5.40
N CYS A 248 0.80 7.61 6.27
CA CYS A 248 1.31 7.15 7.55
C CYS A 248 0.43 7.70 8.70
N SER A 249 0.48 7.04 9.86
CA SER A 249 -0.29 7.48 11.05
C SER A 249 0.17 8.81 11.62
N ASP A 250 1.44 9.16 11.40
CA ASP A 250 2.10 10.28 12.04
C ASP A 250 1.56 11.64 11.60
N TRP A 251 1.32 12.50 12.58
CA TRP A 251 1.28 13.93 12.34
C TRP A 251 2.68 14.42 11.92
N TYR A 252 2.72 15.37 11.01
CA TYR A 252 3.98 15.98 10.60
C TYR A 252 4.43 17.03 11.60
N GLY A 253 5.67 16.91 12.06
CA GLY A 253 6.39 17.91 12.85
C GLY A 253 7.69 18.33 12.16
N THR A 254 7.82 19.62 11.84
CA THR A 254 9.03 20.16 11.15
C THR A 254 10.32 19.82 11.88
N ASN A 255 10.31 19.85 13.22
CA ASN A 255 11.50 19.61 14.04
C ASN A 255 11.47 18.25 14.75
N TYR A 256 10.56 17.35 14.37
CA TYR A 256 10.39 16.10 15.09
C TYR A 256 11.65 15.25 15.06
N TYR A 257 12.33 15.15 13.91
CA TYR A 257 13.58 14.39 13.76
C TYR A 257 14.73 14.87 14.64
N SER A 258 14.70 16.12 15.07
CA SER A 258 15.71 16.70 15.96
C SER A 258 15.25 16.84 17.43
N SER A 259 14.05 16.38 17.75
CA SER A 259 13.45 16.62 19.07
C SER A 259 13.91 15.65 20.15
N LEU A 260 14.40 14.47 19.78
CA LEU A 260 14.82 13.41 20.70
C LEU A 260 16.18 12.86 20.29
N GLU A 261 16.95 12.36 21.24
CA GLU A 261 18.24 11.69 21.00
C GLU A 261 18.04 10.25 20.51
N THR A 262 16.97 9.57 21.00
CA THR A 262 16.62 8.19 20.64
C THR A 262 15.12 8.06 20.46
N PHE A 263 14.73 7.27 19.47
CA PHE A 263 13.34 6.99 19.16
C PHE A 263 13.09 5.48 19.23
N VAL A 264 12.18 5.08 20.11
CA VAL A 264 11.71 3.69 20.21
C VAL A 264 10.24 3.65 19.82
N ASN A 265 9.89 2.93 18.76
CA ASN A 265 8.56 2.86 18.19
C ASN A 265 7.89 4.25 18.06
N PRO A 266 8.53 5.23 17.38
CA PRO A 266 7.99 6.59 17.33
C PRO A 266 6.69 6.63 16.53
N GLU A 267 5.73 7.42 17.04
CA GLU A 267 4.40 7.61 16.44
C GLU A 267 4.20 9.05 15.90
N GLY A 268 5.28 9.84 15.85
CA GLY A 268 5.20 11.24 15.47
C GLY A 268 4.73 12.15 16.61
N PRO A 269 4.49 13.44 16.34
CA PRO A 269 3.89 14.37 17.30
C PRO A 269 2.47 13.95 17.67
N GLU A 270 2.04 14.24 18.90
CA GLU A 270 0.68 13.95 19.37
C GLU A 270 -0.43 14.65 18.57
N THR A 271 -0.12 15.82 18.00
CA THR A 271 -1.06 16.62 17.23
C THR A 271 -0.36 17.34 16.07
N GLY A 272 -1.12 17.68 15.04
CA GLY A 272 -0.60 18.42 13.89
C GLY A 272 -1.71 18.95 12.97
N LEU A 273 -1.30 19.59 11.89
CA LEU A 273 -2.20 20.05 10.84
C LEU A 273 -2.19 19.11 9.62
N PHE A 274 -1.10 18.35 9.45
CA PHE A 274 -0.87 17.49 8.31
C PHE A 274 -0.40 16.13 8.76
N HIS A 275 -0.84 15.08 8.06
CA HIS A 275 -0.26 13.75 8.17
C HIS A 275 0.81 13.53 7.10
N VAL A 276 1.77 12.68 7.43
CA VAL A 276 2.84 12.27 6.52
C VAL A 276 2.29 11.25 5.52
N HIS A 277 2.78 11.32 4.28
CA HIS A 277 2.68 10.23 3.31
C HIS A 277 4.00 10.05 2.56
N ARG A 278 4.24 8.85 2.09
CA ARG A 278 5.51 8.34 1.62
C ARG A 278 5.41 7.64 0.26
N GLY A 279 6.56 7.36 -0.36
CA GLY A 279 6.70 6.45 -1.49
C GLY A 279 6.85 7.13 -2.85
N GLY A 280 6.35 8.31 -3.05
CA GLY A 280 6.21 8.87 -4.40
C GLY A 280 4.95 8.35 -5.08
N SER A 281 4.73 8.71 -6.33
CA SER A 281 3.56 8.26 -7.07
C SER A 281 3.72 8.42 -8.57
N TRP A 282 2.82 7.83 -9.33
CA TRP A 282 2.82 7.82 -10.78
C TRP A 282 2.96 9.19 -11.46
N PRO A 283 2.44 10.34 -10.95
CA PRO A 283 2.61 11.66 -11.58
C PRO A 283 3.78 12.46 -11.01
N THR A 284 4.66 11.85 -10.20
CA THR A 284 5.78 12.59 -9.58
C THR A 284 7.12 12.18 -10.14
N SER A 285 8.08 13.13 -10.09
CA SER A 285 9.45 12.88 -10.51
C SER A 285 10.12 11.78 -9.67
N GLY A 286 11.12 11.12 -10.23
CA GLY A 286 11.83 10.03 -9.56
C GLY A 286 12.46 10.40 -8.22
N ASP A 287 12.78 11.68 -7.99
CA ASP A 287 13.32 12.13 -6.70
C ASP A 287 12.33 11.98 -5.54
N CYS A 288 11.03 12.05 -5.84
CA CYS A 288 9.97 11.83 -4.86
C CYS A 288 9.85 10.36 -4.42
N CYS A 289 10.37 9.43 -5.23
CA CYS A 289 10.30 7.99 -4.95
C CYS A 289 11.44 7.48 -4.04
N ARG A 290 12.37 8.37 -3.61
CA ARG A 290 13.42 8.03 -2.65
C ARG A 290 12.82 7.56 -1.33
N VAL A 291 13.40 6.55 -0.70
CA VAL A 291 12.90 6.04 0.59
C VAL A 291 13.00 7.05 1.75
N SER A 292 13.74 8.16 1.57
CA SER A 292 13.80 9.23 2.57
C SER A 292 12.82 10.37 2.31
N TYR A 293 12.29 10.50 1.09
CA TYR A 293 11.42 11.61 0.71
C TYR A 293 10.13 11.61 1.54
N ARG A 294 9.74 12.80 2.00
CA ARG A 294 8.54 13.02 2.83
C ARG A 294 7.57 13.95 2.12
N ARG A 295 6.29 13.67 2.20
CA ARG A 295 5.24 14.59 1.77
C ARG A 295 4.15 14.66 2.82
N ILE A 296 3.35 15.73 2.79
CA ILE A 296 2.32 15.99 3.80
C ILE A 296 1.02 16.44 3.14
N SER A 297 -0.09 16.09 3.77
CA SER A 297 -1.41 16.59 3.38
C SER A 297 -2.34 16.70 4.59
N THR A 298 -3.37 17.54 4.44
CA THR A 298 -4.41 17.62 5.47
C THR A 298 -5.18 16.30 5.57
N PRO A 299 -5.72 15.93 6.76
CA PRO A 299 -6.40 14.65 6.98
C PRO A 299 -7.61 14.40 6.06
N LYS A 300 -8.19 15.44 5.50
CA LYS A 300 -9.35 15.38 4.57
C LYS A 300 -8.97 15.39 3.10
N LYS A 301 -7.68 15.52 2.78
CA LYS A 301 -7.24 15.54 1.39
C LYS A 301 -7.54 14.21 0.72
N LYS A 302 -8.20 14.28 -0.43
CA LYS A 302 -8.35 13.20 -1.40
C LYS A 302 -7.58 13.55 -2.66
N ASP A 303 -6.88 12.59 -3.22
CA ASP A 303 -6.12 12.79 -4.44
C ASP A 303 -6.08 11.51 -5.27
N HIS A 304 -5.93 11.65 -6.60
CA HIS A 304 -5.85 10.54 -7.54
C HIS A 304 -4.53 9.77 -7.46
N CYS A 305 -3.63 10.16 -6.59
CA CYS A 305 -2.33 9.56 -6.42
C CYS A 305 -1.98 9.29 -4.93
N ILE A 306 -2.97 9.29 -4.03
CA ILE A 306 -2.78 8.98 -2.60
C ILE A 306 -3.63 7.79 -2.20
N SER A 307 -3.00 6.80 -1.57
CA SER A 307 -3.55 5.56 -1.06
C SER A 307 -2.97 5.25 0.34
N PHE A 308 -2.92 3.98 0.69
CA PHE A 308 -2.34 3.47 1.94
C PHE A 308 -2.08 1.97 1.88
N ARG A 309 -1.25 1.48 2.79
CA ARG A 309 -1.13 0.04 3.11
C ARG A 309 -1.38 -0.22 4.58
N LEU A 310 -1.60 -1.47 4.92
CA LEU A 310 -1.96 -1.89 6.27
C LEU A 310 -0.77 -2.45 7.02
N VAL A 311 -0.78 -2.25 8.33
CA VAL A 311 0.08 -2.94 9.28
C VAL A 311 -0.75 -3.51 10.43
N CYS A 312 -0.21 -4.52 11.12
CA CYS A 312 -0.68 -4.96 12.42
C CYS A 312 0.50 -5.37 13.30
N SER A 313 0.29 -5.37 14.61
CA SER A 313 1.35 -5.72 15.55
C SER A 313 1.67 -7.22 15.47
N ALA A 314 2.96 -7.57 15.50
CA ALA A 314 3.38 -8.95 15.75
C ALA A 314 3.14 -9.25 17.24
N LYS A 315 2.29 -10.24 17.53
CA LYS A 315 2.00 -10.70 18.90
C LYS A 315 3.03 -11.69 19.36
#